data_660a210e1917fe21a97f27f90c70b777
#
_entry.id   660a210e1917fe21a97f27f90c70b777
#
_cell.length_a   1.000
_cell.length_b   1.000
_cell.length_c   1.000
_cell.angle_alpha   90.00
_cell.angle_beta   90.00
_cell.angle_gamma   90.00
#
_symmetry.space_group_name_H-M   'P 1'
#
loop_
_entity.id
_entity.type
_entity.pdbx_description
1 polymer ?
#
loop_
_entity_poly.entity_id
_entity_poly.type
_entity_poly.pdbx_seq_one_letter_code
_entity_poly.pdbx_strand_id
1 'polypeptide(L)'
;MMNPSTILSALQWAEDTFGSVHLGDVRRTKRAVAIACAIAQEPAASLPAQLPDEAALEATYRFLHTPDVTYEQLIAPHIAQTRAEASKQQQVLLIQDTTEVDYQQHPTTTGLGPIGNGSHHGYLLQSVLAVVPESREVLGLMHQEPFLRQPAPKGETKRQRAQRERESQVWERSVQAIGTPPDGVQWIHVGDRYSDMFSFLSQCRQQQCDFVVRAAQDRCVDVLVEQANAPVPPRSHHRRRAGQPAAAQPQHLFEVVRGWSAVGEQDVHLEATKQTKARVAHVVLSFGCLRLLPPEHQQVSQGRPLVVWVIRVWEPEPPEGVEALEWILLTSVPTATLAQAWQRVDWYRARWIVEDYHQGLKTGCSIEERHLQSYEALRRLLGLLAPTAVRLLQLRAVARETPERLASEILPTDLVQVVALLAKVPAAALTAQQCWFAIARCGGYLRRRSSGPPGWKTLWKGWFYVQTLLEGVHLATRLSLN
;
A
#
# COMPACT_ATOMS: atom_id res chain seq x y z
N MET A 1 -5.99 25.69 9.89
CA MET A 1 -6.15 24.30 9.45
C MET A 1 -5.55 24.21 8.06
N MET A 2 -4.40 23.50 7.90
CA MET A 2 -3.83 23.30 6.57
C MET A 2 -4.72 22.32 5.80
N ASN A 3 -5.06 22.70 4.58
CA ASN A 3 -5.79 21.84 3.66
C ASN A 3 -4.87 20.66 3.31
N PRO A 4 -5.22 19.39 3.57
CA PRO A 4 -4.34 18.23 3.30
C PRO A 4 -3.93 18.09 1.84
N SER A 5 -4.53 18.88 0.96
CA SER A 5 -4.24 18.92 -0.47
C SER A 5 -3.13 19.89 -0.88
N THR A 6 -2.48 20.62 0.04
CA THR A 6 -1.42 21.58 -0.32
C THR A 6 -0.07 20.89 -0.23
N ILE A 7 0.63 20.83 -1.36
CA ILE A 7 1.99 20.29 -1.43
C ILE A 7 2.98 21.31 -0.87
N LEU A 8 3.52 21.02 0.31
CA LEU A 8 4.53 21.83 0.98
C LEU A 8 5.87 21.82 0.24
N SER A 9 6.71 22.85 0.44
CA SER A 9 8.11 22.78 0.04
C SER A 9 8.82 21.60 0.73
N ALA A 10 9.98 21.18 0.20
CA ALA A 10 10.74 20.07 0.79
C ALA A 10 11.11 20.34 2.25
N LEU A 11 11.56 21.58 2.55
CA LEU A 11 11.92 21.98 3.91
C LEU A 11 10.71 21.97 4.84
N GLN A 12 9.61 22.61 4.45
CA GLN A 12 8.42 22.71 5.27
C GLN A 12 7.81 21.32 5.55
N TRP A 13 7.78 20.44 4.53
CA TRP A 13 7.38 19.06 4.70
C TRP A 13 8.30 18.29 5.67
N ALA A 14 9.63 18.48 5.56
CA ALA A 14 10.58 17.81 6.44
C ALA A 14 10.44 18.30 7.89
N GLU A 15 10.21 19.60 8.10
CA GLU A 15 9.95 20.17 9.41
C GLU A 15 8.64 19.64 10.01
N ASP A 16 7.56 19.62 9.24
CA ASP A 16 6.26 19.12 9.69
C ASP A 16 6.31 17.62 10.01
N THR A 17 7.05 16.83 9.22
CA THR A 17 7.11 15.38 9.38
C THR A 17 8.09 14.95 10.48
N PHE A 18 9.26 15.58 10.57
CA PHE A 18 10.36 15.12 11.43
C PHE A 18 10.72 16.11 12.57
N GLY A 19 10.15 17.33 12.57
CA GLY A 19 10.47 18.34 13.55
C GLY A 19 10.11 17.96 14.99
N SER A 20 9.14 17.05 15.15
CA SER A 20 8.71 16.53 16.46
C SER A 20 9.36 15.20 16.86
N VAL A 21 10.29 14.65 16.05
CA VAL A 21 10.95 13.37 16.37
C VAL A 21 11.81 13.46 17.63
N HIS A 22 11.65 12.50 18.53
CA HIS A 22 12.39 12.43 19.80
C HIS A 22 13.59 11.48 19.67
N LEU A 23 14.79 12.04 19.47
CA LEU A 23 16.05 11.31 19.31
C LEU A 23 17.04 11.52 20.47
N GLY A 24 16.54 11.98 21.63
CA GLY A 24 17.34 12.24 22.82
C GLY A 24 18.19 13.51 22.77
N ASP A 25 18.44 14.10 21.59
CA ASP A 25 19.21 15.33 21.40
C ASP A 25 18.57 16.15 20.26
N VAL A 26 18.28 17.42 20.50
CA VAL A 26 17.69 18.35 19.52
C VAL A 26 18.54 18.49 18.25
N ARG A 27 19.86 18.32 18.36
CA ARG A 27 20.76 18.34 17.19
C ARG A 27 20.51 17.16 16.26
N ARG A 28 20.13 15.99 16.81
CA ARG A 28 19.71 14.82 16.02
C ARG A 28 18.39 15.07 15.31
N THR A 29 17.41 15.71 15.97
CA THR A 29 16.14 16.11 15.35
C THR A 29 16.38 17.08 14.19
N LYS A 30 17.18 18.13 14.39
CA LYS A 30 17.57 19.06 13.31
C LYS A 30 18.29 18.34 12.16
N ARG A 31 19.12 17.35 12.47
CA ARG A 31 19.83 16.54 11.46
C ARG A 31 18.84 15.67 10.67
N ALA A 32 17.86 15.04 11.33
CA ALA A 32 16.81 14.26 10.67
C ALA A 32 16.02 15.13 9.66
N VAL A 33 15.61 16.34 10.08
CA VAL A 33 14.94 17.32 9.20
C VAL A 33 15.82 17.69 8.00
N ALA A 34 17.10 18.00 8.21
CA ALA A 34 18.01 18.38 7.14
C ALA A 34 18.21 17.25 6.11
N ILE A 35 18.40 16.00 6.59
CA ILE A 35 18.53 14.83 5.72
C ILE A 35 17.21 14.57 4.97
N ALA A 36 16.07 14.63 5.64
CA ALA A 36 14.77 14.43 5.03
C ALA A 36 14.46 15.49 3.96
N CYS A 37 14.83 16.75 4.21
CA CYS A 37 14.72 17.83 3.23
C CYS A 37 15.57 17.55 1.99
N ALA A 38 16.84 17.18 2.16
CA ALA A 38 17.74 16.84 1.05
C ALA A 38 17.23 15.63 0.23
N ILE A 39 16.75 14.59 0.92
CA ILE A 39 16.11 13.42 0.26
C ILE A 39 14.85 13.85 -0.50
N ALA A 40 13.99 14.70 0.08
CA ALA A 40 12.75 15.14 -0.55
C ALA A 40 12.98 16.02 -1.80
N GLN A 41 14.11 16.70 -1.87
CA GLN A 41 14.54 17.45 -3.05
C GLN A 41 14.96 16.51 -4.18
N GLU A 42 15.79 15.51 -3.89
CA GLU A 42 16.34 14.54 -4.87
C GLU A 42 16.16 13.07 -4.45
N PRO A 43 14.92 12.54 -4.36
CA PRO A 43 14.68 11.26 -3.72
C PRO A 43 15.47 10.08 -4.31
N ALA A 44 15.71 10.08 -5.62
CA ALA A 44 16.43 9.01 -6.30
C ALA A 44 17.95 9.16 -6.29
N ALA A 45 18.48 10.34 -5.93
CA ALA A 45 19.92 10.57 -5.93
C ALA A 45 20.62 9.84 -4.77
N SER A 46 21.92 9.55 -4.92
CA SER A 46 22.72 8.98 -3.84
C SER A 46 22.93 9.99 -2.69
N LEU A 47 23.21 9.53 -1.47
CA LEU A 47 23.48 10.43 -0.34
C LEU A 47 24.57 11.47 -0.64
N PRO A 48 25.70 11.11 -1.29
CA PRO A 48 26.71 12.10 -1.68
C PRO A 48 26.19 13.17 -2.65
N ALA A 49 25.22 12.84 -3.51
CA ALA A 49 24.64 13.81 -4.44
C ALA A 49 23.55 14.67 -3.80
N GLN A 50 22.86 14.15 -2.78
CA GLN A 50 21.80 14.86 -2.06
C GLN A 50 22.33 15.91 -1.08
N LEU A 51 23.56 15.76 -0.60
CA LEU A 51 24.09 16.56 0.50
C LEU A 51 25.09 17.60 -0.03
N PRO A 52 25.07 18.84 0.49
CA PRO A 52 25.76 19.98 -0.13
C PRO A 52 27.29 19.93 0.01
N ASP A 53 27.81 19.22 1.02
CA ASP A 53 29.24 19.19 1.32
C ASP A 53 29.64 17.90 2.07
N GLU A 54 30.93 17.65 2.18
CA GLU A 54 31.51 16.49 2.83
C GLU A 54 31.19 16.42 4.33
N ALA A 55 31.14 17.54 5.04
CA ALA A 55 30.82 17.58 6.44
C ALA A 55 29.35 17.17 6.72
N ALA A 56 28.41 17.59 5.85
CA ALA A 56 27.02 17.17 5.90
C ALA A 56 26.88 15.67 5.62
N LEU A 57 27.63 15.17 4.64
CA LEU A 57 27.65 13.74 4.28
C LEU A 57 28.19 12.89 5.42
N GLU A 58 29.33 13.23 6.01
CA GLU A 58 29.89 12.54 7.18
C GLU A 58 28.93 12.57 8.38
N ALA A 59 28.33 13.73 8.66
CA ALA A 59 27.39 13.86 9.74
C ALA A 59 26.12 13.00 9.51
N THR A 60 25.72 12.79 8.25
CA THR A 60 24.64 11.89 7.86
C THR A 60 25.00 10.44 8.09
N TYR A 61 26.21 10.00 7.68
CA TYR A 61 26.66 8.66 7.96
C TYR A 61 26.76 8.38 9.46
N ARG A 62 27.32 9.32 10.25
CA ARG A 62 27.33 9.22 11.72
C ARG A 62 25.93 9.09 12.29
N PHE A 63 24.97 9.89 11.80
CA PHE A 63 23.57 9.81 12.21
C PHE A 63 22.96 8.43 11.95
N LEU A 64 23.15 7.89 10.74
CA LEU A 64 22.62 6.58 10.34
C LEU A 64 23.29 5.40 11.09
N HIS A 65 24.49 5.60 11.66
CA HIS A 65 25.19 4.56 12.45
C HIS A 65 25.05 4.76 13.97
N THR A 66 24.38 5.82 14.41
CA THR A 66 24.16 6.10 15.85
C THR A 66 23.13 5.13 16.45
N PRO A 67 23.48 4.28 17.46
CA PRO A 67 22.54 3.32 18.05
C PRO A 67 21.29 3.95 18.69
N ASP A 68 21.42 5.18 19.22
CA ASP A 68 20.31 5.91 19.83
C ASP A 68 19.26 6.42 18.83
N VAL A 69 19.52 6.32 17.53
CA VAL A 69 18.56 6.61 16.47
C VAL A 69 18.00 5.31 15.94
N THR A 70 16.71 5.09 16.05
CA THR A 70 16.06 3.87 15.55
C THR A 70 15.09 4.20 14.43
N TYR A 71 14.78 3.17 13.62
CA TYR A 71 13.76 3.24 12.58
C TYR A 71 12.41 3.65 13.17
N GLU A 72 12.04 3.04 14.29
CA GLU A 72 10.76 3.23 14.96
C GLU A 72 10.58 4.68 15.41
N GLN A 73 11.64 5.30 15.95
CA GLN A 73 11.62 6.72 16.33
C GLN A 73 11.45 7.63 15.08
N LEU A 74 12.12 7.31 13.98
CA LEU A 74 12.08 8.14 12.78
C LEU A 74 10.72 8.08 12.05
N ILE A 75 10.08 6.90 12.02
CA ILE A 75 8.78 6.73 11.35
C ILE A 75 7.58 7.16 12.21
N ALA A 76 7.75 7.18 13.55
CA ALA A 76 6.66 7.42 14.50
C ALA A 76 5.89 8.72 14.28
N PRO A 77 6.51 9.90 14.02
CA PRO A 77 5.76 11.13 13.78
C PRO A 77 4.86 11.04 12.55
N HIS A 78 5.35 10.44 11.45
CA HIS A 78 4.56 10.24 10.25
C HIS A 78 3.35 9.33 10.49
N ILE A 79 3.55 8.21 11.20
CA ILE A 79 2.45 7.31 11.58
C ILE A 79 1.43 8.04 12.48
N ALA A 80 1.90 8.85 13.43
CA ALA A 80 1.01 9.63 14.29
C ALA A 80 0.18 10.65 13.52
N GLN A 81 0.78 11.36 12.55
CA GLN A 81 0.07 12.28 11.64
C GLN A 81 -0.96 11.52 10.79
N THR A 82 -0.57 10.39 10.19
CA THR A 82 -1.49 9.57 9.40
C THR A 82 -2.67 9.10 10.24
N ARG A 83 -2.43 8.65 11.47
CA ARG A 83 -3.48 8.22 12.40
C ARG A 83 -4.42 9.36 12.75
N ALA A 84 -3.90 10.56 12.98
CA ALA A 84 -4.71 11.75 13.25
C ALA A 84 -5.60 12.13 12.07
N GLU A 85 -5.10 12.05 10.83
CA GLU A 85 -5.91 12.31 9.63
C GLU A 85 -6.94 11.18 9.38
N ALA A 86 -6.55 9.92 9.57
CA ALA A 86 -7.45 8.78 9.47
C ALA A 86 -8.62 8.84 10.48
N SER A 87 -8.36 9.41 11.67
CA SER A 87 -9.40 9.57 12.71
C SER A 87 -10.46 10.63 12.38
N LYS A 88 -10.23 11.48 11.38
CA LYS A 88 -11.20 12.49 10.90
C LYS A 88 -12.14 11.94 9.83
N GLN A 89 -11.86 10.75 9.29
CA GLN A 89 -12.63 10.12 8.23
C GLN A 89 -13.72 9.22 8.82
N GLN A 90 -14.82 9.04 8.11
CA GLN A 90 -15.84 8.05 8.50
C GLN A 90 -15.37 6.62 8.19
N GLN A 91 -14.68 6.43 7.06
CA GLN A 91 -14.16 5.14 6.61
C GLN A 91 -12.74 5.31 6.08
N VAL A 92 -11.87 4.33 6.39
CA VAL A 92 -10.49 4.29 5.89
C VAL A 92 -10.15 2.88 5.44
N LEU A 93 -9.64 2.73 4.24
CA LEU A 93 -9.04 1.50 3.77
C LEU A 93 -7.60 1.43 4.29
N LEU A 94 -7.28 0.35 4.98
CA LEU A 94 -5.93 0.00 5.43
C LEU A 94 -5.34 -1.00 4.43
N ILE A 95 -4.81 -0.46 3.34
CA ILE A 95 -4.29 -1.25 2.23
C ILE A 95 -2.91 -1.76 2.58
N GLN A 96 -2.72 -3.08 2.53
CA GLN A 96 -1.45 -3.67 2.98
C GLN A 96 -0.91 -4.72 2.02
N ASP A 97 0.41 -4.79 1.97
CA ASP A 97 1.15 -5.79 1.22
C ASP A 97 2.60 -5.90 1.74
N THR A 98 3.25 -7.02 1.42
CA THR A 98 4.67 -7.25 1.70
C THR A 98 5.47 -7.18 0.40
N THR A 99 6.59 -6.43 0.42
CA THR A 99 7.55 -6.44 -0.69
C THR A 99 8.92 -6.89 -0.22
N GLU A 100 9.70 -7.46 -1.12
CA GLU A 100 11.13 -7.75 -0.91
C GLU A 100 11.93 -6.51 -1.30
N VAL A 101 12.95 -6.17 -0.51
CA VAL A 101 13.93 -5.12 -0.83
C VAL A 101 15.26 -5.83 -1.07
N ASP A 102 15.71 -5.82 -2.33
CA ASP A 102 16.81 -6.64 -2.84
C ASP A 102 18.15 -5.87 -2.77
N TYR A 103 19.12 -6.46 -2.09
CA TYR A 103 20.48 -5.95 -1.96
C TYR A 103 21.52 -6.89 -2.58
N GLN A 104 21.16 -7.72 -3.54
CA GLN A 104 22.07 -8.64 -4.21
C GLN A 104 23.28 -7.93 -4.84
N GLN A 105 23.12 -6.68 -5.27
CA GLN A 105 24.21 -5.89 -5.82
C GLN A 105 25.14 -5.29 -4.74
N HIS A 106 24.84 -5.49 -3.45
CA HIS A 106 25.59 -4.93 -2.32
C HIS A 106 26.10 -6.04 -1.38
N PRO A 107 27.02 -6.92 -1.83
CA PRO A 107 27.41 -8.11 -1.10
C PRO A 107 28.13 -7.83 0.23
N THR A 108 28.61 -6.60 0.43
CA THR A 108 29.30 -6.19 1.67
C THR A 108 28.37 -5.69 2.77
N THR A 109 27.08 -5.50 2.48
CA THR A 109 26.10 -5.07 3.47
C THR A 109 25.80 -6.22 4.44
N THR A 110 26.06 -6.00 5.72
CA THR A 110 25.90 -7.01 6.78
C THR A 110 24.50 -7.03 7.39
N GLY A 111 24.11 -8.18 7.98
CA GLY A 111 22.86 -8.31 8.74
C GLY A 111 21.59 -8.48 7.88
N LEU A 112 21.73 -8.69 6.56
CA LEU A 112 20.62 -9.00 5.67
C LEU A 112 20.27 -10.50 5.72
N GLY A 113 19.03 -10.84 5.35
CA GLY A 113 18.51 -12.21 5.29
C GLY A 113 18.22 -12.69 3.86
N PRO A 114 17.86 -13.98 3.69
CA PRO A 114 17.49 -14.51 2.39
C PRO A 114 16.11 -13.97 1.94
N ILE A 115 16.00 -13.64 0.65
CA ILE A 115 14.76 -13.25 -0.02
C ILE A 115 14.51 -14.10 -1.27
N GLY A 116 13.33 -13.94 -1.90
CA GLY A 116 12.92 -14.75 -3.05
C GLY A 116 12.89 -16.23 -2.69
N ASN A 117 13.50 -17.04 -3.53
CA ASN A 117 13.71 -18.47 -3.32
C ASN A 117 14.93 -18.79 -2.44
N GLY A 118 15.54 -17.79 -1.80
CA GLY A 118 16.73 -17.91 -0.97
C GLY A 118 18.06 -17.69 -1.71
N SER A 119 18.03 -17.36 -3.01
CA SER A 119 19.23 -17.08 -3.82
C SER A 119 19.71 -15.64 -3.70
N HIS A 120 18.83 -14.72 -3.30
CA HIS A 120 19.11 -13.31 -3.09
C HIS A 120 19.18 -12.98 -1.61
N HIS A 121 19.80 -11.85 -1.25
CA HIS A 121 19.80 -11.32 0.11
C HIS A 121 19.23 -9.90 0.17
N GLY A 122 18.52 -9.64 1.26
CA GLY A 122 17.80 -8.38 1.45
C GLY A 122 16.96 -8.45 2.73
N TYR A 123 15.82 -7.79 2.71
CA TYR A 123 14.84 -7.85 3.78
C TYR A 123 13.42 -7.73 3.21
N LEU A 124 12.46 -8.13 4.04
CA LEU A 124 11.04 -8.01 3.73
C LEU A 124 10.50 -6.72 4.36
N LEU A 125 9.55 -6.10 3.69
CA LEU A 125 8.93 -4.87 4.14
C LEU A 125 7.42 -4.99 4.05
N GLN A 126 6.76 -5.14 5.19
CA GLN A 126 5.31 -5.04 5.31
C GLN A 126 4.92 -3.57 5.40
N SER A 127 3.96 -3.13 4.60
CA SER A 127 3.47 -1.75 4.59
C SER A 127 1.95 -1.72 4.65
N VAL A 128 1.40 -0.80 5.45
CA VAL A 128 -0.04 -0.55 5.55
C VAL A 128 -0.29 0.93 5.31
N LEU A 129 -0.96 1.26 4.20
CA LEU A 129 -1.37 2.62 3.84
C LEU A 129 -2.80 2.89 4.29
N ALA A 130 -3.04 4.08 4.82
CA ALA A 130 -4.37 4.61 5.05
C ALA A 130 -4.84 5.38 3.81
N VAL A 131 -5.99 4.98 3.26
CA VAL A 131 -6.54 5.53 2.01
C VAL A 131 -8.02 5.84 2.20
N VAL A 132 -8.47 7.00 1.75
CA VAL A 132 -9.89 7.38 1.73
C VAL A 132 -10.59 6.60 0.60
N PRO A 133 -11.69 5.87 0.88
CA PRO A 133 -12.31 4.97 -0.10
C PRO A 133 -12.78 5.66 -1.38
N GLU A 134 -13.43 6.83 -1.26
CA GLU A 134 -14.10 7.52 -2.35
C GLU A 134 -13.10 8.26 -3.25
N SER A 135 -12.20 9.04 -2.64
CA SER A 135 -11.24 9.90 -3.35
C SER A 135 -9.94 9.21 -3.70
N ARG A 136 -9.68 8.00 -3.16
CA ARG A 136 -8.37 7.32 -3.27
C ARG A 136 -7.21 8.11 -2.68
N GLU A 137 -7.49 9.15 -1.92
CA GLU A 137 -6.48 9.97 -1.26
C GLU A 137 -5.66 9.13 -0.28
N VAL A 138 -4.34 9.18 -0.41
CA VAL A 138 -3.42 8.49 0.48
C VAL A 138 -3.10 9.41 1.65
N LEU A 139 -3.58 9.05 2.85
CA LEU A 139 -3.34 9.82 4.06
C LEU A 139 -1.90 9.62 4.58
N GLY A 140 -1.34 8.42 4.42
CA GLY A 140 0.01 8.08 4.82
C GLY A 140 0.18 6.61 5.19
N LEU A 141 1.31 6.30 5.85
CA LEU A 141 1.56 4.97 6.43
C LEU A 141 0.90 4.86 7.81
N MET A 142 0.03 3.87 7.95
CA MET A 142 -0.58 3.52 9.23
C MET A 142 0.31 2.58 10.05
N HIS A 143 1.08 1.76 9.37
CA HIS A 143 2.10 0.87 9.92
C HIS A 143 3.10 0.49 8.85
N GLN A 144 4.35 0.25 9.26
CA GLN A 144 5.36 -0.36 8.40
C GLN A 144 6.37 -1.13 9.25
N GLU A 145 6.73 -2.34 8.81
CA GLU A 145 7.63 -3.24 9.50
C GLU A 145 8.66 -3.82 8.52
N PRO A 146 9.94 -3.37 8.57
CA PRO A 146 11.04 -4.07 7.93
C PRO A 146 11.45 -5.28 8.80
N PHE A 147 11.53 -6.48 8.20
CA PHE A 147 11.87 -7.70 8.91
C PHE A 147 12.70 -8.66 8.07
N LEU A 148 13.38 -9.59 8.74
CA LEU A 148 14.21 -10.60 8.11
C LEU A 148 13.48 -11.94 8.08
N ARG A 149 13.55 -12.62 6.93
CA ARG A 149 13.06 -14.00 6.81
C ARG A 149 13.91 -14.92 7.68
N GLN A 150 13.24 -15.66 8.55
CA GLN A 150 13.87 -16.70 9.35
C GLN A 150 13.79 -18.04 8.60
N PRO A 151 14.94 -18.65 8.21
CA PRO A 151 14.92 -19.93 7.53
C PRO A 151 14.33 -21.00 8.45
N ALA A 152 13.55 -21.93 7.88
CA ALA A 152 13.02 -23.05 8.63
C ALA A 152 14.17 -24.00 9.04
N PRO A 153 14.28 -24.44 10.31
CA PRO A 153 15.26 -25.42 10.73
C PRO A 153 15.10 -26.75 9.96
N LYS A 154 16.20 -27.36 9.57
CA LYS A 154 16.15 -28.68 8.93
C LYS A 154 15.58 -29.72 9.92
N GLY A 155 14.61 -30.53 9.44
CA GLY A 155 13.97 -31.55 10.27
C GLY A 155 12.92 -31.01 11.27
N GLU A 156 12.45 -29.80 11.09
CA GLU A 156 11.40 -29.19 11.94
C GLU A 156 10.14 -30.06 12.00
N THR A 157 9.71 -30.43 13.20
CA THR A 157 8.47 -31.18 13.45
C THR A 157 7.24 -30.26 13.27
N LYS A 158 6.05 -30.84 13.01
CA LYS A 158 4.79 -30.09 12.94
C LYS A 158 4.55 -29.23 14.18
N ARG A 159 4.88 -29.72 15.39
CA ARG A 159 4.74 -29.00 16.66
C ARG A 159 5.69 -27.79 16.74
N GLN A 160 6.96 -27.97 16.37
CA GLN A 160 7.95 -26.87 16.33
C GLN A 160 7.54 -25.82 15.30
N ARG A 161 7.09 -26.26 14.10
CA ARG A 161 6.58 -25.35 13.06
C ARG A 161 5.37 -24.52 13.52
N ALA A 162 4.48 -25.09 14.33
CA ALA A 162 3.34 -24.39 14.88
C ALA A 162 3.72 -23.33 15.93
N GLN A 163 4.86 -23.52 16.62
CA GLN A 163 5.37 -22.61 17.64
C GLN A 163 6.34 -21.56 17.09
N ARG A 164 6.95 -21.82 15.93
CA ARG A 164 7.89 -20.89 15.29
C ARG A 164 7.14 -19.70 14.68
N GLU A 165 7.70 -18.52 14.88
CA GLU A 165 7.26 -17.32 14.19
C GLU A 165 7.40 -17.51 12.67
N ARG A 166 6.31 -17.26 11.93
CA ARG A 166 6.25 -17.41 10.48
C ARG A 166 6.17 -16.03 9.83
N GLU A 167 6.75 -15.92 8.64
CA GLU A 167 6.71 -14.73 7.81
C GLU A 167 5.27 -14.19 7.67
N SER A 168 4.30 -15.09 7.45
CA SER A 168 2.89 -14.71 7.30
C SER A 168 2.26 -14.06 8.55
N GLN A 169 2.85 -14.18 9.74
CA GLN A 169 2.34 -13.55 10.95
C GLN A 169 2.54 -12.03 10.96
N VAL A 170 3.33 -11.48 10.04
CA VAL A 170 3.48 -10.02 9.89
C VAL A 170 2.15 -9.34 9.62
N TRP A 171 1.22 -10.01 8.93
CA TRP A 171 -0.12 -9.50 8.69
C TRP A 171 -0.91 -9.30 10.00
N GLU A 172 -0.84 -10.28 10.90
CA GLU A 172 -1.48 -10.22 12.22
C GLU A 172 -0.81 -9.17 13.12
N ARG A 173 0.53 -9.10 13.10
CA ARG A 173 1.29 -8.08 13.85
C ARG A 173 0.92 -6.67 13.40
N SER A 174 0.73 -6.45 12.09
CA SER A 174 0.30 -5.17 11.55
C SER A 174 -1.06 -4.75 12.11
N VAL A 175 -2.04 -5.66 12.16
CA VAL A 175 -3.36 -5.39 12.75
C VAL A 175 -3.24 -5.06 14.23
N GLN A 176 -2.40 -5.80 14.98
CA GLN A 176 -2.18 -5.55 16.41
C GLN A 176 -1.52 -4.19 16.67
N ALA A 177 -0.49 -3.84 15.89
CA ALA A 177 0.22 -2.57 16.00
C ALA A 177 -0.67 -1.37 15.66
N ILE A 178 -1.55 -1.52 14.69
CA ILE A 178 -2.54 -0.50 14.34
C ILE A 178 -3.62 -0.39 15.44
N GLY A 179 -4.11 -1.51 15.96
CA GLY A 179 -5.10 -1.55 17.04
C GLY A 179 -6.51 -1.19 16.58
N THR A 180 -7.33 -0.77 17.55
CA THR A 180 -8.76 -0.48 17.36
C THR A 180 -8.98 0.91 16.77
N PRO A 181 -9.94 1.09 15.84
CA PRO A 181 -10.32 2.40 15.33
C PRO A 181 -10.94 3.28 16.44
N PRO A 182 -10.84 4.61 16.31
CA PRO A 182 -11.59 5.53 17.17
C PRO A 182 -13.10 5.36 17.00
N ASP A 183 -13.87 5.77 18.01
CA ASP A 183 -15.34 5.74 17.97
C ASP A 183 -15.87 6.50 16.75
N GLY A 184 -16.81 5.87 16.03
CA GLY A 184 -17.43 6.45 14.84
C GLY A 184 -16.59 6.36 13.55
N VAL A 185 -15.40 5.78 13.61
CA VAL A 185 -14.52 5.55 12.44
C VAL A 185 -14.48 4.07 12.10
N GLN A 186 -14.58 3.73 10.82
CA GLN A 186 -14.46 2.36 10.34
C GLN A 186 -13.11 2.15 9.64
N TRP A 187 -12.28 1.26 10.17
CA TRP A 187 -11.04 0.83 9.52
C TRP A 187 -11.24 -0.53 8.86
N ILE A 188 -10.86 -0.61 7.58
CA ILE A 188 -11.09 -1.78 6.73
C ILE A 188 -9.75 -2.25 6.16
N HIS A 189 -9.21 -3.33 6.67
CA HIS A 189 -7.99 -3.93 6.14
C HIS A 189 -8.23 -4.54 4.76
N VAL A 190 -7.44 -4.14 3.77
CA VAL A 190 -7.54 -4.64 2.41
C VAL A 190 -6.25 -5.39 2.07
N GLY A 191 -6.37 -6.66 1.72
CA GLY A 191 -5.22 -7.51 1.42
C GLY A 191 -5.47 -8.48 0.26
N ASP A 192 -4.39 -8.98 -0.30
CA ASP A 192 -4.39 -9.94 -1.39
C ASP A 192 -4.59 -11.39 -0.91
N ARG A 193 -4.27 -12.38 -1.76
CA ARG A 193 -4.38 -13.81 -1.46
C ARG A 193 -3.49 -14.26 -0.28
N TYR A 194 -2.37 -13.57 -0.04
CA TYR A 194 -1.45 -13.92 1.06
C TYR A 194 -2.02 -13.54 2.43
N SER A 195 -2.94 -12.58 2.47
CA SER A 195 -3.68 -12.20 3.69
C SER A 195 -4.85 -13.13 4.02
N ASP A 196 -5.21 -14.10 3.13
CA ASP A 196 -6.30 -15.04 3.39
C ASP A 196 -5.91 -16.10 4.43
N MET A 197 -5.71 -15.65 5.67
CA MET A 197 -5.46 -16.47 6.84
C MET A 197 -6.57 -16.28 7.86
N PHE A 198 -7.11 -17.39 8.39
CA PHE A 198 -8.20 -17.32 9.38
C PHE A 198 -7.78 -16.54 10.63
N SER A 199 -6.53 -16.65 11.05
CA SER A 199 -5.96 -15.89 12.17
C SER A 199 -5.94 -14.38 11.89
N PHE A 200 -5.56 -13.95 10.70
CA PHE A 200 -5.62 -12.55 10.29
C PHE A 200 -7.05 -12.00 10.30
N LEU A 201 -8.00 -12.72 9.68
CA LEU A 201 -9.42 -12.32 9.67
C LEU A 201 -9.99 -12.21 11.10
N SER A 202 -9.64 -13.18 11.96
CA SER A 202 -10.02 -13.18 13.38
C SER A 202 -9.41 -12.01 14.13
N GLN A 203 -8.13 -11.69 13.88
CA GLN A 203 -7.42 -10.58 14.52
C GLN A 203 -8.04 -9.23 14.13
N CYS A 204 -8.44 -9.03 12.86
CA CYS A 204 -9.17 -7.83 12.45
C CYS A 204 -10.45 -7.67 13.28
N ARG A 205 -11.26 -8.74 13.44
CA ARG A 205 -12.49 -8.66 14.23
C ARG A 205 -12.25 -8.45 15.72
N GLN A 206 -11.18 -9.00 16.28
CA GLN A 206 -10.78 -8.75 17.68
C GLN A 206 -10.40 -7.28 17.91
N GLN A 207 -9.79 -6.63 16.94
CA GLN A 207 -9.44 -5.21 16.97
C GLN A 207 -10.60 -4.29 16.50
N GLN A 208 -11.83 -4.83 16.36
CA GLN A 208 -12.98 -4.07 15.88
C GLN A 208 -12.78 -3.45 14.49
N CYS A 209 -11.83 -3.98 13.72
CA CYS A 209 -11.60 -3.63 12.33
C CYS A 209 -12.40 -4.55 11.41
N ASP A 210 -12.71 -4.03 10.23
CA ASP A 210 -13.25 -4.81 9.14
C ASP A 210 -12.16 -5.22 8.14
N PHE A 211 -12.52 -6.04 7.16
CA PHE A 211 -11.59 -6.48 6.13
C PHE A 211 -12.27 -6.67 4.77
N VAL A 212 -11.49 -6.56 3.70
CA VAL A 212 -11.77 -7.04 2.34
C VAL A 212 -10.54 -7.81 1.85
N VAL A 213 -10.65 -9.11 1.69
CA VAL A 213 -9.53 -10.00 1.37
C VAL A 213 -9.90 -10.89 0.18
N ARG A 214 -8.96 -11.09 -0.74
CA ARG A 214 -9.15 -12.06 -1.83
C ARG A 214 -8.92 -13.48 -1.32
N ALA A 215 -9.93 -14.34 -1.45
CA ALA A 215 -9.85 -15.72 -1.04
C ALA A 215 -8.80 -16.50 -1.86
N ALA A 216 -7.99 -17.29 -1.17
CA ALA A 216 -7.03 -18.22 -1.71
C ALA A 216 -7.23 -19.65 -1.18
N GLN A 217 -7.91 -19.77 -0.02
CA GLN A 217 -8.12 -21.05 0.67
C GLN A 217 -9.56 -21.53 0.46
N ASP A 218 -9.71 -22.76 0.02
CA ASP A 218 -11.03 -23.41 -0.08
C ASP A 218 -11.47 -23.93 1.30
N ARG A 219 -12.04 -23.01 2.08
CA ARG A 219 -12.39 -23.24 3.49
C ARG A 219 -13.72 -23.97 3.64
N CYS A 220 -13.87 -24.71 4.75
CA CYS A 220 -15.16 -25.21 5.17
C CYS A 220 -16.07 -24.04 5.58
N VAL A 221 -17.32 -24.09 5.14
CA VAL A 221 -18.33 -23.07 5.37
C VAL A 221 -19.66 -23.68 5.78
N ASP A 222 -20.44 -22.92 6.57
CA ASP A 222 -21.87 -23.13 6.77
C ASP A 222 -22.65 -22.12 5.95
N VAL A 223 -23.62 -22.58 5.17
CA VAL A 223 -24.58 -21.71 4.47
C VAL A 223 -25.64 -21.25 5.47
N LEU A 224 -25.78 -19.94 5.64
CA LEU A 224 -26.82 -19.36 6.48
C LEU A 224 -28.16 -19.41 5.74
N VAL A 225 -29.17 -20.07 6.33
CA VAL A 225 -30.44 -20.45 5.68
C VAL A 225 -31.34 -19.25 5.31
N GLU A 226 -31.00 -18.02 5.70
CA GLU A 226 -31.86 -16.84 5.48
C GLU A 226 -31.73 -16.19 4.07
N GLN A 227 -31.03 -16.80 3.12
CA GLN A 227 -30.94 -16.28 1.76
C GLN A 227 -31.95 -16.94 0.83
N ALA A 228 -33.09 -16.27 0.63
CA ALA A 228 -34.24 -16.75 -0.14
C ALA A 228 -34.01 -16.98 -1.65
N ASN A 229 -32.82 -16.79 -2.19
CA ASN A 229 -32.54 -16.87 -3.65
C ASN A 229 -31.33 -17.70 -4.05
N ALA A 230 -30.72 -18.49 -3.15
CA ALA A 230 -29.66 -19.41 -3.54
C ALA A 230 -30.26 -20.71 -4.06
N PRO A 231 -29.94 -21.20 -5.28
CA PRO A 231 -30.36 -22.51 -5.71
C PRO A 231 -29.74 -23.57 -4.79
N VAL A 232 -30.58 -24.39 -4.17
CA VAL A 232 -30.13 -25.52 -3.34
C VAL A 232 -29.40 -26.50 -4.27
N PRO A 233 -28.12 -26.83 -4.06
CA PRO A 233 -27.43 -27.79 -4.89
C PRO A 233 -28.10 -29.16 -4.79
N PRO A 234 -28.11 -29.95 -5.88
CA PRO A 234 -28.75 -31.28 -5.87
C PRO A 234 -28.06 -32.18 -4.86
N ARG A 235 -28.85 -32.76 -3.96
CA ARG A 235 -28.37 -33.69 -2.93
C ARG A 235 -27.72 -34.90 -3.58
N SER A 236 -26.43 -35.13 -3.35
CA SER A 236 -25.75 -36.35 -3.78
C SER A 236 -26.33 -37.55 -3.08
N HIS A 237 -26.86 -38.52 -3.85
CA HIS A 237 -27.43 -39.77 -3.34
C HIS A 237 -26.32 -40.76 -2.96
N HIS A 238 -25.67 -40.58 -1.80
CA HIS A 238 -24.96 -41.69 -1.18
C HIS A 238 -25.86 -42.41 -0.17
N ARG A 239 -26.04 -43.72 -0.38
CA ARG A 239 -26.82 -44.60 0.49
C ARG A 239 -26.32 -44.53 1.94
N ARG A 240 -27.13 -43.99 2.82
CA ARG A 240 -26.91 -43.89 4.27
C ARG A 240 -27.28 -45.17 4.99
N ARG A 241 -26.50 -45.54 6.00
CA ARG A 241 -26.92 -46.50 7.04
C ARG A 241 -27.92 -45.79 7.98
N ALA A 242 -29.08 -46.43 8.23
CA ALA A 242 -30.12 -45.91 9.11
C ALA A 242 -29.63 -45.80 10.55
N GLY A 243 -29.80 -44.62 11.19
CA GLY A 243 -29.70 -44.50 12.64
C GLY A 243 -28.92 -43.36 13.26
N GLN A 244 -28.19 -42.50 12.47
CA GLN A 244 -27.54 -41.29 13.03
C GLN A 244 -28.11 -40.03 12.40
N PRO A 245 -28.39 -38.94 13.17
CA PRO A 245 -28.67 -37.63 12.58
C PRO A 245 -27.45 -37.22 11.82
N ALA A 246 -27.62 -37.00 10.52
CA ALA A 246 -26.51 -36.61 9.63
C ALA A 246 -26.00 -35.24 10.06
N ALA A 247 -24.84 -35.19 10.65
CA ALA A 247 -24.02 -33.99 10.60
C ALA A 247 -23.85 -33.64 9.09
N ALA A 248 -24.37 -32.49 8.66
CA ALA A 248 -24.21 -32.04 7.29
C ALA A 248 -22.68 -32.00 7.01
N GLN A 249 -22.25 -32.66 5.93
CA GLN A 249 -20.84 -32.58 5.56
C GLN A 249 -20.50 -31.10 5.33
N PRO A 250 -19.38 -30.61 5.85
CA PRO A 250 -18.99 -29.23 5.64
C PRO A 250 -18.87 -28.95 4.14
N GLN A 251 -19.51 -27.88 3.68
CA GLN A 251 -19.41 -27.44 2.30
C GLN A 251 -18.13 -26.62 2.13
N HIS A 252 -17.60 -26.59 0.92
CA HIS A 252 -16.40 -25.83 0.60
C HIS A 252 -16.75 -24.46 -0.02
N LEU A 253 -16.03 -23.44 0.35
CA LEU A 253 -16.26 -22.04 -0.03
C LEU A 253 -16.40 -21.88 -1.56
N PHE A 254 -15.43 -22.40 -2.31
CA PHE A 254 -15.40 -22.18 -3.76
C PHE A 254 -16.53 -22.92 -4.48
N GLU A 255 -16.88 -24.12 -4.04
CA GLU A 255 -18.00 -24.87 -4.57
C GLU A 255 -19.33 -24.12 -4.35
N VAL A 256 -19.57 -23.67 -3.12
CA VAL A 256 -20.79 -22.93 -2.75
C VAL A 256 -20.90 -21.64 -3.56
N VAL A 257 -19.85 -20.84 -3.60
CA VAL A 257 -19.87 -19.50 -4.22
C VAL A 257 -19.95 -19.59 -5.74
N ARG A 258 -19.31 -20.58 -6.37
CA ARG A 258 -19.40 -20.82 -7.81
C ARG A 258 -20.77 -21.34 -8.25
N GLY A 259 -21.54 -21.90 -7.34
CA GLY A 259 -22.94 -22.30 -7.56
C GLY A 259 -23.93 -21.13 -7.56
N TRP A 260 -23.54 -19.92 -7.15
CA TRP A 260 -24.43 -18.76 -7.12
C TRP A 260 -24.67 -18.18 -8.50
N SER A 261 -25.92 -17.80 -8.79
CA SER A 261 -26.29 -17.10 -10.02
C SER A 261 -25.77 -15.66 -10.02
N ALA A 262 -25.40 -15.15 -11.17
CA ALA A 262 -25.05 -13.73 -11.33
C ALA A 262 -26.27 -12.84 -11.04
N VAL A 263 -26.06 -11.74 -10.33
CA VAL A 263 -27.09 -10.75 -9.95
C VAL A 263 -26.76 -9.35 -10.47
N GLY A 264 -25.61 -9.15 -11.09
CA GLY A 264 -25.18 -7.90 -11.69
C GLY A 264 -24.03 -8.11 -12.66
N GLU A 265 -23.81 -7.13 -13.52
CA GLU A 265 -22.76 -7.14 -14.54
C GLU A 265 -22.15 -5.75 -14.71
N GLN A 266 -20.90 -5.70 -15.17
CA GLN A 266 -20.19 -4.45 -15.47
C GLN A 266 -19.00 -4.70 -16.40
N ASP A 267 -18.68 -3.69 -17.22
CA ASP A 267 -17.45 -3.69 -18.00
C ASP A 267 -16.28 -3.14 -17.18
N VAL A 268 -15.16 -3.86 -17.19
CA VAL A 268 -13.94 -3.47 -16.47
C VAL A 268 -12.80 -3.27 -17.46
N HIS A 269 -12.21 -2.08 -17.45
CA HIS A 269 -11.00 -1.82 -18.20
C HIS A 269 -9.80 -2.46 -17.52
N LEU A 270 -9.12 -3.36 -18.23
CA LEU A 270 -7.87 -3.99 -17.80
C LEU A 270 -6.71 -3.34 -18.53
N GLU A 271 -5.74 -2.84 -17.78
CA GLU A 271 -4.53 -2.26 -18.37
C GLU A 271 -3.63 -3.34 -18.97
N ALA A 272 -2.76 -2.93 -19.92
CA ALA A 272 -1.76 -3.83 -20.48
C ALA A 272 -0.74 -4.25 -19.42
N THR A 273 -0.42 -5.54 -19.38
CA THR A 273 0.68 -6.11 -18.61
C THR A 273 1.83 -6.50 -19.54
N LYS A 274 2.93 -7.02 -18.99
CA LYS A 274 4.02 -7.60 -19.83
C LYS A 274 3.55 -8.78 -20.68
N GLN A 275 2.46 -9.45 -20.28
CA GLN A 275 1.97 -10.69 -20.89
C GLN A 275 0.64 -10.50 -21.64
N THR A 276 -0.14 -9.47 -21.33
CA THR A 276 -1.48 -9.25 -21.88
C THR A 276 -1.65 -7.82 -22.39
N LYS A 277 -2.38 -7.66 -23.51
CA LYS A 277 -2.78 -6.35 -24.03
C LYS A 277 -3.91 -5.75 -23.18
N ALA A 278 -4.00 -4.41 -23.15
CA ALA A 278 -5.15 -3.73 -22.57
C ALA A 278 -6.45 -4.19 -23.24
N ARG A 279 -7.48 -4.48 -22.45
CA ARG A 279 -8.80 -4.91 -22.94
C ARG A 279 -9.92 -4.49 -22.00
N VAL A 280 -11.13 -4.54 -22.50
CA VAL A 280 -12.34 -4.45 -21.67
C VAL A 280 -12.79 -5.88 -21.37
N ALA A 281 -12.99 -6.21 -20.11
CA ALA A 281 -13.53 -7.47 -19.65
C ALA A 281 -14.99 -7.25 -19.22
N HIS A 282 -15.92 -8.00 -19.79
CA HIS A 282 -17.29 -8.06 -19.30
C HIS A 282 -17.32 -9.02 -18.11
N VAL A 283 -17.64 -8.52 -16.94
CA VAL A 283 -17.67 -9.31 -15.71
C VAL A 283 -19.04 -9.32 -15.09
N VAL A 284 -19.38 -10.44 -14.49
CA VAL A 284 -20.61 -10.62 -13.73
C VAL A 284 -20.30 -10.79 -12.25
N LEU A 285 -21.28 -10.52 -11.37
CA LEU A 285 -21.11 -10.53 -9.94
C LEU A 285 -22.22 -11.33 -9.26
N SER A 286 -21.85 -12.10 -8.24
CA SER A 286 -22.77 -12.66 -7.23
C SER A 286 -22.25 -12.36 -5.83
N PHE A 287 -23.14 -12.32 -4.84
CA PHE A 287 -22.76 -12.10 -3.44
C PHE A 287 -23.72 -12.80 -2.49
N GLY A 288 -23.24 -13.08 -1.28
CA GLY A 288 -24.01 -13.71 -0.24
C GLY A 288 -23.28 -13.72 1.10
N CYS A 289 -23.95 -14.20 2.15
CA CYS A 289 -23.41 -14.30 3.50
C CYS A 289 -23.17 -15.77 3.87
N LEU A 290 -22.00 -16.07 4.40
CA LEU A 290 -21.58 -17.40 4.83
C LEU A 290 -20.93 -17.31 6.22
N ARG A 291 -20.81 -18.48 6.86
CA ARG A 291 -20.03 -18.63 8.09
C ARG A 291 -18.78 -19.45 7.78
N LEU A 292 -17.59 -18.82 7.87
CA LEU A 292 -16.31 -19.52 7.76
C LEU A 292 -16.07 -20.32 9.03
N LEU A 293 -15.75 -21.61 8.89
CA LEU A 293 -15.36 -22.46 9.99
C LEU A 293 -13.86 -22.35 10.28
N PRO A 294 -13.45 -22.33 11.55
CA PRO A 294 -12.02 -22.31 11.88
C PRO A 294 -11.36 -23.61 11.41
N PRO A 295 -10.09 -23.56 10.96
CA PRO A 295 -9.31 -24.74 10.62
C PRO A 295 -9.21 -25.71 11.82
N GLU A 296 -9.18 -27.02 11.58
CA GLU A 296 -9.18 -28.06 12.64
C GLU A 296 -8.10 -27.82 13.71
N HIS A 297 -6.89 -27.42 13.31
CA HIS A 297 -5.78 -27.12 14.23
C HIS A 297 -6.00 -25.86 15.10
N GLN A 298 -6.96 -24.98 14.73
CA GLN A 298 -7.33 -23.79 15.50
C GLN A 298 -8.65 -24.00 16.28
N GLN A 299 -9.41 -25.03 15.99
CA GLN A 299 -10.59 -25.39 16.78
C GLN A 299 -10.25 -25.71 18.24
N VAL A 300 -9.10 -26.31 18.47
CA VAL A 300 -8.57 -26.64 19.80
C VAL A 300 -8.19 -25.39 20.61
N SER A 301 -7.89 -24.26 19.94
CA SER A 301 -7.48 -22.98 20.54
C SER A 301 -8.61 -21.92 20.61
N GLN A 302 -9.90 -22.35 20.60
CA GLN A 302 -11.08 -21.49 20.71
C GLN A 302 -11.38 -20.59 19.49
N GLY A 303 -10.98 -20.98 18.28
CA GLY A 303 -11.39 -20.29 17.06
C GLY A 303 -12.93 -20.28 16.92
N ARG A 304 -13.53 -19.10 16.95
CA ARG A 304 -14.98 -18.96 16.69
C ARG A 304 -15.23 -18.83 15.19
N PRO A 305 -16.31 -19.43 14.66
CA PRO A 305 -16.70 -19.22 13.28
C PRO A 305 -16.89 -17.73 12.98
N LEU A 306 -16.51 -17.30 11.79
CA LEU A 306 -16.62 -15.91 11.34
C LEU A 306 -17.77 -15.77 10.34
N VAL A 307 -18.72 -14.89 10.62
CA VAL A 307 -19.72 -14.48 9.63
C VAL A 307 -19.07 -13.52 8.66
N VAL A 308 -19.11 -13.84 7.38
CA VAL A 308 -18.52 -13.04 6.29
C VAL A 308 -19.49 -12.89 5.14
N TRP A 309 -19.43 -11.77 4.48
CA TRP A 309 -20.01 -11.58 3.16
C TRP A 309 -18.98 -12.00 2.12
N VAL A 310 -19.45 -12.67 1.07
CA VAL A 310 -18.62 -13.15 -0.02
C VAL A 310 -19.10 -12.52 -1.31
N ILE A 311 -18.20 -11.94 -2.07
CA ILE A 311 -18.48 -11.36 -3.38
C ILE A 311 -17.64 -12.12 -4.41
N ARG A 312 -18.31 -12.71 -5.40
CA ARG A 312 -17.66 -13.31 -6.56
C ARG A 312 -17.82 -12.40 -7.76
N VAL A 313 -16.71 -12.06 -8.42
CA VAL A 313 -16.68 -11.38 -9.71
C VAL A 313 -15.95 -12.28 -10.68
N TRP A 314 -16.54 -12.57 -11.83
CA TRP A 314 -15.89 -13.41 -12.83
C TRP A 314 -16.26 -13.00 -14.26
N GLU A 315 -15.42 -13.38 -15.19
CA GLU A 315 -15.62 -13.20 -16.62
C GLU A 315 -16.22 -14.49 -17.19
N PRO A 316 -17.51 -14.51 -17.61
CA PRO A 316 -18.16 -15.72 -18.09
C PRO A 316 -17.64 -16.18 -19.45
N GLU A 317 -17.27 -15.25 -20.32
CA GLU A 317 -16.83 -15.49 -21.68
C GLU A 317 -15.48 -14.78 -21.95
N PRO A 318 -14.35 -15.33 -21.44
CA PRO A 318 -13.04 -14.76 -21.72
C PRO A 318 -12.65 -14.92 -23.19
N PRO A 319 -11.84 -14.02 -23.77
CA PRO A 319 -11.29 -14.22 -25.10
C PRO A 319 -10.47 -15.51 -25.19
N GLU A 320 -10.45 -16.11 -26.39
CA GLU A 320 -9.71 -17.34 -26.63
C GLU A 320 -8.22 -17.21 -26.25
N GLY A 321 -7.71 -18.18 -25.51
CA GLY A 321 -6.32 -18.19 -25.00
C GLY A 321 -6.00 -17.21 -23.85
N VAL A 322 -7.01 -16.56 -23.28
CA VAL A 322 -6.86 -15.68 -22.13
C VAL A 322 -7.45 -16.32 -20.88
N GLU A 323 -6.72 -16.33 -19.80
CA GLU A 323 -7.24 -16.79 -18.50
C GLU A 323 -8.40 -15.89 -18.05
N ALA A 324 -9.53 -16.51 -17.67
CA ALA A 324 -10.70 -15.81 -17.19
C ALA A 324 -10.39 -15.08 -15.87
N LEU A 325 -10.86 -13.86 -15.77
CA LEU A 325 -10.80 -13.12 -14.50
C LEU A 325 -11.77 -13.75 -13.49
N GLU A 326 -11.28 -14.14 -12.32
CA GLU A 326 -12.11 -14.53 -11.17
C GLU A 326 -11.55 -13.96 -9.89
N TRP A 327 -12.39 -13.22 -9.17
CA TRP A 327 -12.12 -12.78 -7.80
C TRP A 327 -13.22 -13.28 -6.88
N ILE A 328 -12.82 -13.90 -5.78
CA ILE A 328 -13.70 -14.22 -4.65
C ILE A 328 -13.19 -13.40 -3.48
N LEU A 329 -13.99 -12.43 -3.03
CA LEU A 329 -13.65 -11.52 -1.94
C LEU A 329 -14.41 -11.90 -0.68
N LEU A 330 -13.70 -11.95 0.44
CA LEU A 330 -14.24 -12.12 1.78
C LEU A 330 -14.27 -10.76 2.48
N THR A 331 -15.39 -10.41 3.10
CA THR A 331 -15.48 -9.18 3.88
C THR A 331 -16.35 -9.37 5.12
N SER A 332 -16.00 -8.69 6.21
CA SER A 332 -16.83 -8.60 7.40
C SER A 332 -17.85 -7.44 7.31
N VAL A 333 -17.70 -6.56 6.33
CA VAL A 333 -18.62 -5.41 6.14
C VAL A 333 -19.93 -5.90 5.55
N PRO A 334 -21.10 -5.62 6.17
CA PRO A 334 -22.40 -5.99 5.63
C PRO A 334 -22.57 -5.57 4.17
N THR A 335 -23.03 -6.51 3.33
CA THR A 335 -23.15 -6.35 1.88
C THR A 335 -24.49 -6.94 1.41
N ALA A 336 -25.55 -6.20 1.64
CA ALA A 336 -26.93 -6.65 1.40
C ALA A 336 -27.48 -6.23 0.02
N THR A 337 -26.80 -5.32 -0.69
CA THR A 337 -27.25 -4.80 -1.99
C THR A 337 -26.18 -4.95 -3.05
N LEU A 338 -26.59 -4.98 -4.32
CA LEU A 338 -25.67 -5.03 -5.47
C LEU A 338 -24.71 -3.81 -5.48
N ALA A 339 -25.20 -2.63 -5.15
CA ALA A 339 -24.36 -1.42 -5.06
C ALA A 339 -23.25 -1.57 -4.00
N GLN A 340 -23.59 -2.13 -2.83
CA GLN A 340 -22.60 -2.43 -1.80
C GLN A 340 -21.59 -3.50 -2.26
N ALA A 341 -22.03 -4.51 -2.99
CA ALA A 341 -21.12 -5.55 -3.52
C ALA A 341 -20.10 -4.94 -4.50
N TRP A 342 -20.54 -4.08 -5.43
CA TRP A 342 -19.63 -3.35 -6.32
C TRP A 342 -18.69 -2.41 -5.56
N GLN A 343 -19.16 -1.76 -4.49
CA GLN A 343 -18.32 -0.92 -3.64
C GLN A 343 -17.18 -1.75 -2.98
N ARG A 344 -17.44 -3.00 -2.55
CA ARG A 344 -16.37 -3.87 -2.00
C ARG A 344 -15.36 -4.29 -3.07
N VAL A 345 -15.83 -4.54 -4.28
CA VAL A 345 -14.95 -4.78 -5.44
C VAL A 345 -14.07 -3.56 -5.70
N ASP A 346 -14.66 -2.39 -5.64
CA ASP A 346 -13.91 -1.14 -5.84
C ASP A 346 -12.90 -0.90 -4.71
N TRP A 347 -13.23 -1.15 -3.46
CA TRP A 347 -12.28 -1.11 -2.35
C TRP A 347 -11.11 -2.08 -2.55
N TYR A 348 -11.38 -3.30 -3.02
CA TYR A 348 -10.33 -4.25 -3.32
C TYR A 348 -9.41 -3.76 -4.46
N ARG A 349 -9.96 -3.10 -5.47
CA ARG A 349 -9.17 -2.50 -6.56
C ARG A 349 -8.21 -1.43 -6.04
N ALA A 350 -8.56 -0.71 -4.97
CA ALA A 350 -7.65 0.24 -4.34
C ALA A 350 -6.36 -0.40 -3.81
N ARG A 351 -6.33 -1.72 -3.62
CA ARG A 351 -5.14 -2.45 -3.16
C ARG A 351 -3.88 -2.13 -3.97
N TRP A 352 -4.02 -1.89 -5.27
CA TRP A 352 -2.89 -1.55 -6.13
C TRP A 352 -2.11 -0.30 -5.71
N ILE A 353 -2.69 0.56 -4.88
CA ILE A 353 -2.03 1.76 -4.37
C ILE A 353 -0.78 1.40 -3.53
N VAL A 354 -0.80 0.26 -2.80
CA VAL A 354 0.39 -0.16 -2.03
C VAL A 354 1.53 -0.62 -2.95
N GLU A 355 1.22 -1.19 -4.11
CA GLU A 355 2.23 -1.55 -5.12
C GLU A 355 2.85 -0.29 -5.75
N ASP A 356 2.03 0.74 -6.00
CA ASP A 356 2.50 2.06 -6.41
C ASP A 356 3.43 2.69 -5.35
N TYR A 357 3.10 2.53 -4.05
CA TYR A 357 3.97 2.97 -2.95
C TYR A 357 5.30 2.21 -2.95
N HIS A 358 5.27 0.88 -3.05
CA HIS A 358 6.48 0.07 -3.12
C HIS A 358 7.34 0.43 -4.34
N GLN A 359 6.73 0.70 -5.49
CA GLN A 359 7.44 1.19 -6.66
C GLN A 359 8.03 2.59 -6.43
N GLY A 360 7.30 3.49 -5.75
CA GLY A 360 7.79 4.80 -5.34
C GLY A 360 9.03 4.69 -4.45
N LEU A 361 9.03 3.76 -3.51
CA LEU A 361 10.16 3.49 -2.63
C LEU A 361 11.36 2.90 -3.40
N LYS A 362 11.12 1.89 -4.27
CA LYS A 362 12.18 1.21 -5.03
C LYS A 362 12.76 2.07 -6.16
N THR A 363 11.89 2.66 -6.99
CA THR A 363 12.31 3.42 -8.16
C THR A 363 12.39 4.93 -7.88
N GLY A 364 11.45 5.46 -7.10
CA GLY A 364 11.37 6.89 -6.76
C GLY A 364 12.42 7.31 -5.74
N CYS A 365 12.68 6.49 -4.74
CA CYS A 365 13.66 6.71 -3.69
C CYS A 365 14.95 5.88 -3.86
N SER A 366 15.02 5.02 -4.86
CA SER A 366 16.17 4.14 -5.15
C SER A 366 16.68 3.39 -3.92
N ILE A 367 15.74 2.82 -3.10
CA ILE A 367 16.11 2.20 -1.83
C ILE A 367 17.08 1.03 -2.01
N GLU A 368 16.91 0.24 -3.08
CA GLU A 368 17.76 -0.93 -3.39
C GLU A 368 19.17 -0.54 -3.89
N GLU A 369 19.37 0.73 -4.22
CA GLU A 369 20.66 1.29 -4.70
C GLU A 369 21.42 2.02 -3.57
N ARG A 370 20.93 1.98 -2.31
CA ARG A 370 21.55 2.68 -1.17
C ARG A 370 22.73 1.90 -0.60
N HIS A 371 23.93 2.46 -0.72
CA HIS A 371 25.16 1.85 -0.21
C HIS A 371 25.35 2.16 1.28
N LEU A 372 24.93 1.25 2.17
CA LEU A 372 25.19 1.30 3.60
C LEU A 372 25.74 -0.04 4.09
N GLN A 373 26.57 0.00 5.14
CA GLN A 373 27.33 -1.15 5.59
C GLN A 373 26.51 -2.21 6.36
N SER A 374 25.31 -1.84 6.86
CA SER A 374 24.52 -2.73 7.70
C SER A 374 23.02 -2.56 7.50
N TYR A 375 22.28 -3.65 7.75
CA TYR A 375 20.81 -3.63 7.79
C TYR A 375 20.26 -2.57 8.76
N GLU A 376 20.89 -2.37 9.92
CA GLU A 376 20.44 -1.35 10.88
C GLU A 376 20.59 0.08 10.34
N ALA A 377 21.64 0.37 9.59
CA ALA A 377 21.79 1.66 8.93
C ALA A 377 20.76 1.84 7.81
N LEU A 378 20.45 0.77 7.04
CA LEU A 378 19.40 0.76 6.03
C LEU A 378 18.01 0.97 6.65
N ARG A 379 17.71 0.35 7.80
CA ARG A 379 16.46 0.57 8.54
C ARG A 379 16.29 2.04 8.94
N ARG A 380 17.35 2.67 9.46
CA ARG A 380 17.31 4.10 9.83
C ARG A 380 17.06 4.98 8.62
N LEU A 381 17.74 4.70 7.51
CA LEU A 381 17.49 5.41 6.26
C LEU A 381 16.06 5.19 5.75
N LEU A 382 15.52 3.97 5.84
CA LEU A 382 14.12 3.66 5.51
C LEU A 382 13.14 4.55 6.30
N GLY A 383 13.42 4.84 7.57
CA GLY A 383 12.59 5.74 8.39
C GLY A 383 12.45 7.15 7.80
N LEU A 384 13.42 7.59 7.00
CA LEU A 384 13.37 8.86 6.26
C LEU A 384 12.80 8.70 4.86
N LEU A 385 13.13 7.60 4.16
CA LEU A 385 12.67 7.32 2.80
C LEU A 385 11.19 6.97 2.73
N ALA A 386 10.65 6.27 3.73
CA ALA A 386 9.27 5.79 3.70
C ALA A 386 8.24 6.94 3.67
N PRO A 387 8.32 7.98 4.53
CA PRO A 387 7.46 9.16 4.39
C PRO A 387 7.70 9.93 3.09
N THR A 388 8.94 9.96 2.59
CA THR A 388 9.25 10.55 1.28
C THR A 388 8.51 9.81 0.17
N ALA A 389 8.52 8.48 0.15
CA ALA A 389 7.79 7.69 -0.84
C ALA A 389 6.26 7.93 -0.77
N VAL A 390 5.70 8.12 0.43
CA VAL A 390 4.29 8.54 0.58
C VAL A 390 4.05 9.90 -0.06
N ARG A 391 4.91 10.88 0.23
CA ARG A 391 4.85 12.20 -0.41
C ARG A 391 4.85 12.10 -1.93
N LEU A 392 5.73 11.26 -2.50
CA LEU A 392 5.79 11.00 -3.92
C LEU A 392 4.46 10.44 -4.46
N LEU A 393 3.87 9.50 -3.74
CA LEU A 393 2.60 8.89 -4.11
C LEU A 393 1.45 9.93 -4.08
N GLN A 394 1.39 10.77 -3.05
CA GLN A 394 0.41 11.85 -2.93
C GLN A 394 0.51 12.85 -4.08
N LEU A 395 1.74 13.27 -4.44
CA LEU A 395 2.01 14.14 -5.58
C LEU A 395 1.48 13.57 -6.89
N ARG A 396 1.64 12.27 -7.11
CA ARG A 396 1.13 11.57 -8.31
C ARG A 396 -0.39 11.44 -8.31
N ALA A 397 -0.99 11.12 -7.16
CA ALA A 397 -2.42 10.92 -7.03
C ALA A 397 -3.20 12.20 -7.40
N VAL A 398 -2.78 13.35 -6.89
CA VAL A 398 -3.41 14.65 -7.19
C VAL A 398 -3.50 14.90 -8.70
N ALA A 399 -2.46 14.56 -9.46
CA ALA A 399 -2.45 14.79 -10.91
C ALA A 399 -3.35 13.84 -11.71
N ARG A 400 -3.65 12.66 -11.17
CA ARG A 400 -4.47 11.63 -11.83
C ARG A 400 -5.95 11.75 -11.49
N GLU A 401 -6.25 12.05 -10.24
CA GLU A 401 -7.61 11.96 -9.70
C GLU A 401 -8.39 13.27 -9.82
N THR A 402 -7.67 14.39 -9.83
CA THR A 402 -8.27 15.72 -10.01
C THR A 402 -7.59 16.50 -11.14
N PRO A 403 -7.59 15.98 -12.39
CA PRO A 403 -6.80 16.53 -13.50
C PRO A 403 -7.16 17.97 -13.84
N GLU A 404 -8.43 18.36 -13.67
CA GLU A 404 -8.94 19.70 -14.00
C GLU A 404 -8.82 20.71 -12.84
N ARG A 405 -8.42 20.26 -11.65
CA ARG A 405 -8.20 21.13 -10.50
C ARG A 405 -7.07 22.11 -10.79
N LEU A 406 -7.19 23.35 -10.32
CA LEU A 406 -6.13 24.35 -10.53
C LEU A 406 -4.87 24.00 -9.76
N ALA A 407 -3.72 24.11 -10.42
CA ALA A 407 -2.43 23.84 -9.78
C ALA A 407 -2.17 24.77 -8.58
N SER A 408 -2.71 25.99 -8.61
CA SER A 408 -2.62 26.97 -7.50
C SER A 408 -3.34 26.55 -6.21
N GLU A 409 -4.27 25.60 -6.30
CA GLU A 409 -4.95 25.03 -5.11
C GLU A 409 -4.15 23.91 -4.46
N ILE A 410 -3.13 23.40 -5.14
CA ILE A 410 -2.41 22.17 -4.80
C ILE A 410 -0.94 22.45 -4.52
N LEU A 411 -0.33 23.36 -5.27
CA LEU A 411 1.11 23.64 -5.25
C LEU A 411 1.39 25.05 -4.71
N PRO A 412 2.57 25.30 -4.13
CA PRO A 412 3.04 26.62 -3.76
C PRO A 412 3.02 27.57 -4.97
N THR A 413 2.67 28.83 -4.73
CA THR A 413 2.48 29.85 -5.78
C THR A 413 3.72 30.03 -6.67
N ASP A 414 4.90 30.05 -6.07
CA ASP A 414 6.19 30.20 -6.78
C ASP A 414 6.47 29.01 -7.70
N LEU A 415 6.19 27.81 -7.24
CA LEU A 415 6.31 26.60 -8.05
C LEU A 415 5.31 26.60 -9.22
N VAL A 416 4.07 27.01 -8.96
CA VAL A 416 3.05 27.17 -10.01
C VAL A 416 3.50 28.15 -11.08
N GLN A 417 4.11 29.28 -10.71
CA GLN A 417 4.65 30.25 -11.65
C GLN A 417 5.75 29.66 -12.54
N VAL A 418 6.71 28.95 -11.94
CA VAL A 418 7.79 28.29 -12.69
C VAL A 418 7.23 27.26 -13.67
N VAL A 419 6.30 26.39 -13.21
CA VAL A 419 5.71 25.35 -14.07
C VAL A 419 4.82 25.97 -15.15
N ALA A 420 4.09 27.04 -14.86
CA ALA A 420 3.27 27.76 -15.84
C ALA A 420 4.09 28.30 -17.00
N LEU A 421 5.27 28.87 -16.72
CA LEU A 421 6.23 29.30 -17.74
C LEU A 421 6.70 28.12 -18.62
N LEU A 422 7.03 26.98 -18.01
CA LEU A 422 7.45 25.76 -18.71
C LEU A 422 6.32 25.15 -19.55
N ALA A 423 5.09 25.22 -19.03
CA ALA A 423 3.87 24.76 -19.71
C ALA A 423 3.39 25.70 -20.81
N LYS A 424 3.84 26.97 -20.79
CA LYS A 424 3.34 28.08 -21.63
C LYS A 424 1.83 28.32 -21.45
N VAL A 425 1.37 28.27 -20.20
CA VAL A 425 -0.03 28.49 -19.79
C VAL A 425 -0.01 29.55 -18.69
N PRO A 426 -1.01 30.47 -18.65
CA PRO A 426 -1.13 31.40 -17.54
C PRO A 426 -1.25 30.66 -16.18
N ALA A 427 -0.54 31.13 -15.16
CA ALA A 427 -0.50 30.47 -13.84
C ALA A 427 -1.90 30.27 -13.23
N ALA A 428 -2.81 31.25 -13.42
CA ALA A 428 -4.18 31.19 -12.95
C ALA A 428 -5.05 30.14 -13.68
N ALA A 429 -4.63 29.64 -14.83
CA ALA A 429 -5.36 28.67 -15.65
C ALA A 429 -4.64 27.30 -15.72
N LEU A 430 -3.50 27.14 -15.06
CA LEU A 430 -2.73 25.91 -15.07
C LEU A 430 -3.48 24.83 -14.26
N THR A 431 -3.90 23.75 -14.93
CA THR A 431 -4.52 22.61 -14.24
C THR A 431 -3.49 21.64 -13.66
N ALA A 432 -3.89 20.80 -12.71
CA ALA A 432 -3.06 19.75 -12.12
C ALA A 432 -2.47 18.82 -13.19
N GLN A 433 -3.28 18.42 -14.16
CA GLN A 433 -2.84 17.58 -15.27
C GLN A 433 -1.81 18.28 -16.16
N GLN A 434 -2.06 19.54 -16.54
CA GLN A 434 -1.12 20.31 -17.35
C GLN A 434 0.21 20.51 -16.61
N CYS A 435 0.14 20.83 -15.31
CA CYS A 435 1.30 20.95 -14.44
C CYS A 435 2.11 19.65 -14.44
N TRP A 436 1.45 18.53 -14.23
CA TRP A 436 2.11 17.23 -14.16
C TRP A 436 2.76 16.80 -15.47
N PHE A 437 2.08 17.04 -16.60
CA PHE A 437 2.68 16.80 -17.92
C PHE A 437 3.85 17.73 -18.22
N ALA A 438 3.80 18.99 -17.79
CA ALA A 438 4.93 19.91 -17.93
C ALA A 438 6.14 19.42 -17.15
N ILE A 439 5.95 19.01 -15.91
CA ILE A 439 6.98 18.39 -15.07
C ILE A 439 7.53 17.12 -15.74
N ALA A 440 6.67 16.22 -16.19
CA ALA A 440 7.08 14.98 -16.86
C ALA A 440 7.92 15.24 -18.12
N ARG A 441 7.57 16.28 -18.90
CA ARG A 441 8.35 16.71 -20.09
C ARG A 441 9.76 17.15 -19.73
N CYS A 442 9.94 17.86 -18.62
CA CYS A 442 11.26 18.21 -18.11
C CYS A 442 12.10 16.97 -17.77
N GLY A 443 11.45 15.86 -17.38
CA GLY A 443 12.07 14.56 -17.14
C GLY A 443 12.28 13.70 -18.37
N GLY A 444 11.92 14.20 -19.58
CA GLY A 444 12.09 13.49 -20.85
C GLY A 444 10.86 12.72 -21.33
N TYR A 445 9.67 12.97 -20.74
CA TYR A 445 8.44 12.37 -21.24
C TYR A 445 8.02 12.94 -22.59
N LEU A 446 7.86 12.06 -23.57
CA LEU A 446 7.34 12.39 -24.90
C LEU A 446 5.92 11.85 -25.01
N ARG A 447 4.92 12.75 -25.01
CA ARG A 447 3.52 12.39 -25.18
C ARG A 447 3.27 11.95 -26.64
N ARG A 448 3.09 10.66 -26.87
CA ARG A 448 2.64 10.09 -28.14
C ARG A 448 1.22 9.56 -27.99
N ARG A 449 0.46 9.36 -29.09
CA ARG A 449 -0.92 8.79 -29.04
C ARG A 449 -0.98 7.43 -28.34
N SER A 450 0.10 6.65 -28.41
CA SER A 450 0.23 5.33 -27.77
C SER A 450 0.93 5.36 -26.39
N SER A 451 1.33 6.54 -25.89
CA SER A 451 2.00 6.63 -24.61
C SER A 451 0.97 6.59 -23.48
N GLY A 452 1.14 5.65 -22.56
CA GLY A 452 0.47 5.68 -21.27
C GLY A 452 0.86 6.90 -20.43
N PRO A 453 0.35 7.05 -19.20
CA PRO A 453 0.73 8.11 -18.28
C PRO A 453 2.24 8.06 -17.99
N PRO A 454 2.87 9.21 -17.64
CA PRO A 454 4.30 9.23 -17.35
C PRO A 454 4.65 8.32 -16.18
N GLY A 455 5.70 7.52 -16.37
CA GLY A 455 6.22 6.62 -15.33
C GLY A 455 6.95 7.38 -14.22
N TRP A 456 7.12 6.75 -13.06
CA TRP A 456 7.75 7.31 -11.86
C TRP A 456 9.10 7.97 -12.13
N LYS A 457 10.03 7.25 -12.76
CA LYS A 457 11.38 7.74 -13.05
C LYS A 457 11.38 9.04 -13.83
N THR A 458 10.50 9.16 -14.83
CA THR A 458 10.37 10.35 -15.66
C THR A 458 9.78 11.53 -14.91
N LEU A 459 8.75 11.27 -14.08
CA LEU A 459 8.13 12.31 -13.27
C LEU A 459 9.11 12.90 -12.27
N TRP A 460 9.89 12.05 -11.60
CA TRP A 460 10.84 12.51 -10.59
C TRP A 460 12.01 13.28 -11.19
N LYS A 461 12.54 12.83 -12.31
CA LYS A 461 13.56 13.58 -13.03
C LYS A 461 13.04 14.97 -13.42
N GLY A 462 11.81 15.06 -13.84
CA GLY A 462 11.18 16.34 -14.19
C GLY A 462 10.88 17.21 -12.97
N TRP A 463 10.35 16.63 -11.92
CA TRP A 463 10.11 17.32 -10.65
C TRP A 463 11.40 17.94 -10.10
N PHE A 464 12.45 17.14 -10.07
CA PHE A 464 13.78 17.57 -9.66
C PHE A 464 14.29 18.78 -10.47
N TYR A 465 14.21 18.68 -11.80
CA TYR A 465 14.59 19.79 -12.67
C TYR A 465 13.83 21.07 -12.36
N VAL A 466 12.54 20.99 -12.10
CA VAL A 466 11.68 22.14 -11.75
C VAL A 466 12.06 22.71 -10.38
N GLN A 467 12.38 21.88 -9.39
CA GLN A 467 12.85 22.34 -8.08
C GLN A 467 14.18 23.11 -8.20
N THR A 468 15.13 22.61 -8.98
CA THR A 468 16.41 23.31 -9.25
C THR A 468 16.17 24.68 -9.91
N LEU A 469 15.23 24.77 -10.86
CA LEU A 469 14.85 26.05 -11.46
C LEU A 469 14.25 27.01 -10.42
N LEU A 470 13.40 26.51 -9.55
CA LEU A 470 12.78 27.30 -8.48
C LEU A 470 13.81 27.84 -7.51
N GLU A 471 14.79 27.02 -7.11
CA GLU A 471 15.92 27.45 -6.28
C GLU A 471 16.74 28.54 -6.97
N GLY A 472 17.00 28.41 -8.28
CA GLY A 472 17.67 29.45 -9.09
C GLY A 472 16.89 30.77 -9.08
N VAL A 473 15.55 30.72 -9.18
CA VAL A 473 14.68 31.93 -9.09
C VAL A 473 14.80 32.56 -7.71
N HIS A 474 14.75 31.78 -6.63
CA HIS A 474 14.89 32.30 -5.27
C HIS A 474 16.27 32.92 -5.02
N LEU A 475 17.36 32.33 -5.56
CA LEU A 475 18.71 32.90 -5.50
C LEU A 475 18.80 34.22 -6.27
N ALA A 476 18.28 34.29 -7.49
CA ALA A 476 18.24 35.50 -8.29
C ALA A 476 17.47 36.64 -7.62
N THR A 477 16.35 36.33 -7.00
CA THR A 477 15.54 37.30 -6.23
C THR A 477 16.31 37.86 -5.03
N ARG A 478 17.07 37.01 -4.31
CA ARG A 478 17.95 37.46 -3.20
C ARG A 478 19.11 38.31 -3.67
N LEU A 479 19.71 37.98 -4.81
CA LEU A 479 20.79 38.76 -5.38
C LEU A 479 20.34 40.14 -5.90
N SER A 480 19.10 40.28 -6.37
CA SER A 480 18.54 41.55 -6.82
C SER A 480 18.04 42.44 -5.68
N LEU A 481 17.95 41.94 -4.45
CA LEU A 481 17.56 42.70 -3.24
C LEU A 481 18.81 43.19 -2.44
N ASN A 482 20.01 42.77 -2.79
CA ASN A 482 21.29 43.23 -2.27
C ASN A 482 21.98 44.16 -3.28
#